data_e9d7eec460688f4c8668938ec180cec5
#
_entry.id   e9d7eec460688f4c8668938ec180cec5
#
_cell.length_a   1.000
_cell.length_b   1.000
_cell.length_c   1.000
_cell.angle_alpha   90.00
_cell.angle_beta   90.00
_cell.angle_gamma   90.00
#
_symmetry.space_group_name_H-M   'P 1'
#
loop_
_entity.id
_entity.type
_entity.pdbx_description
1 polymer ?
#
loop_
_entity_poly.entity_id
_entity_poly.type
_entity_poly.pdbx_seq_one_letter_code
_entity_poly.pdbx_strand_id
1 'polypeptide(L)'
;VESAHPILQPYKLVSREFKEEDTKVTLGGKHVLGDRSIAIIAGPCAVEGREVLDEIADDLHAMGIPLLRGGAFKPRTSPYSFQGLGEMALKYMSDVRERTGMLVVTEVMDGRDLLLVYKYADVLQIGTRNMQNFRLLTEVGQLDKPVMLKRGMSSTIKEFLMSAEYIVSRGNENVILCERGIRTFETETRNTLDLSAVPLLKKLTHLPVIVDPSHAVGRTDLVPAMSLAAIAAGADGLMLEVHVRPHEAFSDGGQSLTSKAMDDLLKLMQPVAQAVGRELLLTKSSSPQQNTEDQKVAGTKDPIEPEVGNLKNASARPVE
;
A
#
# COMPACT_ATOMS: atom_id res chain seq x y z
N VAL A 1 -0.28 -40.90 7.67
CA VAL A 1 0.45 -40.09 6.67
C VAL A 1 0.14 -40.71 5.31
N GLU A 2 -0.66 -40.03 4.49
CA GLU A 2 -1.04 -40.53 3.16
C GLU A 2 0.10 -40.37 2.14
N SER A 3 0.91 -39.31 2.28
CA SER A 3 2.12 -39.08 1.49
C SER A 3 3.09 -38.19 2.24
N ALA A 4 4.37 -38.28 1.92
CA ALA A 4 5.42 -37.41 2.43
C ALA A 4 6.33 -36.99 1.27
N HIS A 5 6.37 -35.70 0.99
CA HIS A 5 7.23 -35.14 -0.05
C HIS A 5 8.35 -34.33 0.59
N PRO A 6 9.63 -34.64 0.30
CA PRO A 6 10.74 -33.86 0.84
C PRO A 6 10.82 -32.51 0.12
N ILE A 7 10.82 -31.41 0.87
CA ILE A 7 11.14 -30.09 0.33
C ILE A 7 12.67 -29.96 0.28
N LEU A 8 13.23 -29.83 -0.90
CA LEU A 8 14.67 -29.81 -1.11
C LEU A 8 15.31 -28.44 -0.85
N GLN A 9 14.50 -27.38 -0.92
CA GLN A 9 14.98 -26.02 -0.64
C GLN A 9 15.32 -25.83 0.85
N PRO A 10 16.25 -24.93 1.22
CA PRO A 10 16.57 -24.62 2.61
C PRO A 10 15.43 -23.87 3.33
N TYR A 11 14.60 -23.12 2.59
CA TYR A 11 13.34 -22.54 3.04
C TYR A 11 12.20 -23.54 2.77
N LYS A 12 11.27 -23.72 3.70
CA LYS A 12 10.25 -24.77 3.65
C LYS A 12 8.86 -24.18 3.44
N LEU A 13 8.39 -23.42 4.43
CA LEU A 13 7.04 -22.90 4.48
C LEU A 13 6.75 -21.87 3.37
N VAL A 14 7.76 -21.10 2.95
CA VAL A 14 7.62 -20.14 1.85
C VAL A 14 7.84 -20.74 0.46
N SER A 15 8.20 -22.05 0.38
CA SER A 15 8.49 -22.71 -0.87
C SER A 15 7.21 -23.02 -1.67
N ARG A 16 7.29 -22.89 -2.99
CA ARG A 16 6.24 -23.37 -3.91
C ARG A 16 6.03 -24.90 -3.78
N GLU A 17 7.06 -25.65 -3.35
CA GLU A 17 6.94 -27.08 -3.05
C GLU A 17 6.05 -27.37 -1.83
N PHE A 18 5.91 -26.40 -0.90
CA PHE A 18 5.02 -26.50 0.27
C PHE A 18 3.57 -26.13 -0.08
N LYS A 19 3.39 -25.12 -0.92
CA LYS A 19 2.06 -24.61 -1.31
C LYS A 19 2.08 -24.23 -2.79
N GLU A 20 1.29 -24.94 -3.58
CA GLU A 20 1.23 -24.74 -5.04
C GLU A 20 0.45 -23.46 -5.42
N GLU A 21 -0.61 -23.13 -4.68
CA GLU A 21 -1.44 -21.95 -4.94
C GLU A 21 -0.78 -20.67 -4.42
N ASP A 22 -1.01 -19.58 -5.13
CA ASP A 22 -0.55 -18.26 -4.69
C ASP A 22 -1.19 -17.87 -3.36
N THR A 23 -0.37 -17.38 -2.44
CA THR A 23 -0.86 -16.79 -1.19
C THR A 23 -1.54 -15.45 -1.49
N LYS A 24 -2.75 -15.32 -0.97
CA LYS A 24 -3.53 -14.09 -1.01
C LYS A 24 -3.44 -13.40 0.33
N VAL A 25 -2.83 -12.22 0.35
CA VAL A 25 -2.70 -11.41 1.56
C VAL A 25 -3.83 -10.39 1.61
N THR A 26 -4.67 -10.49 2.64
CA THR A 26 -5.76 -9.52 2.86
C THR A 26 -5.23 -8.29 3.59
N LEU A 27 -5.44 -7.13 3.00
CA LEU A 27 -5.02 -5.83 3.50
C LEU A 27 -6.22 -5.10 4.08
N GLY A 28 -6.18 -4.78 5.38
CA GLY A 28 -7.23 -4.04 6.09
C GLY A 28 -8.63 -4.68 6.00
N GLY A 29 -8.73 -5.99 5.76
CA GLY A 29 -10.00 -6.70 5.57
C GLY A 29 -10.78 -6.33 4.29
N LYS A 30 -10.20 -5.51 3.39
CA LYS A 30 -10.91 -4.94 2.24
C LYS A 30 -10.27 -5.26 0.89
N HIS A 31 -8.96 -5.29 0.82
CA HIS A 31 -8.20 -5.47 -0.42
C HIS A 31 -7.40 -6.76 -0.36
N VAL A 32 -7.17 -7.37 -1.50
CA VAL A 32 -6.40 -8.62 -1.62
C VAL A 32 -5.20 -8.36 -2.51
N LEU A 33 -4.01 -8.77 -2.06
CA LEU A 33 -2.77 -8.76 -2.83
C LEU A 33 -2.36 -10.21 -3.11
N GLY A 34 -1.92 -10.50 -4.34
CA GLY A 34 -1.61 -11.85 -4.79
C GLY A 34 -2.75 -12.52 -5.57
N ASP A 35 -3.77 -11.75 -5.94
CA ASP A 35 -4.82 -12.15 -6.89
C ASP A 35 -4.58 -11.56 -8.29
N ARG A 36 -5.64 -11.25 -9.04
CA ARG A 36 -5.55 -10.62 -10.36
C ARG A 36 -5.28 -9.11 -10.30
N SER A 37 -5.46 -8.47 -9.15
CA SER A 37 -5.22 -7.05 -8.99
C SER A 37 -3.74 -6.74 -8.75
N ILE A 38 -3.31 -5.57 -9.20
CA ILE A 38 -1.98 -5.02 -8.98
C ILE A 38 -2.13 -3.89 -7.96
N ALA A 39 -1.61 -4.10 -6.76
CA ALA A 39 -1.70 -3.10 -5.69
C ALA A 39 -0.78 -1.90 -5.97
N ILE A 40 -1.29 -0.70 -5.76
CA ILE A 40 -0.50 0.54 -5.82
C ILE A 40 -0.37 1.09 -4.40
N ILE A 41 0.88 1.16 -3.94
CA ILE A 41 1.26 1.70 -2.62
C ILE A 41 2.03 2.99 -2.88
N ALA A 42 1.45 4.14 -2.58
CA ALA A 42 2.06 5.43 -2.91
C ALA A 42 2.08 6.38 -1.71
N GLY A 43 3.02 7.33 -1.71
CA GLY A 43 3.13 8.35 -0.66
C GLY A 43 4.56 8.85 -0.48
N PRO A 44 4.79 9.76 0.49
CA PRO A 44 6.08 10.40 0.68
C PRO A 44 7.13 9.43 1.22
N CYS A 45 8.41 9.69 0.92
CA CYS A 45 9.52 8.93 1.52
C CYS A 45 9.46 9.01 3.05
N ALA A 46 9.35 10.21 3.59
CA ALA A 46 9.17 10.48 5.01
C ALA A 46 7.91 11.32 5.23
N VAL A 47 7.27 11.17 6.38
CA VAL A 47 6.23 12.09 6.84
C VAL A 47 6.93 13.30 7.46
N GLU A 48 6.84 14.44 6.80
CA GLU A 48 7.58 15.67 7.13
C GLU A 48 6.73 16.69 7.92
N GLY A 49 5.40 16.57 7.82
CA GLY A 49 4.41 17.40 8.50
C GLY A 49 3.00 17.00 8.13
N ARG A 50 2.03 17.49 8.89
CA ARG A 50 0.61 17.19 8.69
C ARG A 50 0.12 17.73 7.34
N GLU A 51 0.34 19.01 7.07
CA GLU A 51 -0.18 19.68 5.88
C GLU A 51 0.28 19.03 4.58
N VAL A 52 1.58 18.73 4.48
CA VAL A 52 2.16 18.07 3.31
C VAL A 52 1.62 16.65 3.15
N LEU A 53 1.47 15.91 4.26
CA LEU A 53 0.92 14.56 4.22
C LEU A 53 -0.55 14.56 3.79
N ASP A 54 -1.35 15.49 4.33
CA ASP A 54 -2.77 15.62 3.99
C ASP A 54 -2.94 15.95 2.50
N GLU A 55 -2.17 16.90 1.95
CA GLU A 55 -2.17 17.26 0.53
C GLU A 55 -1.82 16.04 -0.37
N ILE A 56 -0.75 15.31 -0.03
CA ILE A 56 -0.38 14.09 -0.75
C ILE A 56 -1.50 13.05 -0.68
N ALA A 57 -2.05 12.82 0.50
CA ALA A 57 -3.07 11.80 0.71
C ALA A 57 -4.38 12.13 -0.03
N ASP A 58 -4.77 13.41 -0.07
CA ASP A 58 -5.96 13.84 -0.80
C ASP A 58 -5.81 13.63 -2.30
N ASP A 59 -4.65 13.97 -2.87
CA ASP A 59 -4.34 13.71 -4.26
C ASP A 59 -4.39 12.21 -4.59
N LEU A 60 -3.73 11.37 -3.77
CA LEU A 60 -3.69 9.93 -3.98
C LEU A 60 -5.07 9.28 -3.80
N HIS A 61 -5.84 9.75 -2.83
CA HIS A 61 -7.21 9.28 -2.61
C HIS A 61 -8.13 9.64 -3.79
N ALA A 62 -8.01 10.86 -4.33
CA ALA A 62 -8.75 11.28 -5.52
C ALA A 62 -8.43 10.43 -6.76
N MET A 63 -7.19 9.93 -6.88
CA MET A 63 -6.78 8.97 -7.90
C MET A 63 -7.29 7.54 -7.65
N GLY A 64 -7.93 7.29 -6.50
CA GLY A 64 -8.40 5.97 -6.10
C GLY A 64 -7.33 5.03 -5.55
N ILE A 65 -6.17 5.52 -5.16
CA ILE A 65 -5.10 4.70 -4.58
C ILE A 65 -5.47 4.32 -3.14
N PRO A 66 -5.55 3.00 -2.82
CA PRO A 66 -6.04 2.55 -1.52
C PRO A 66 -4.98 2.46 -0.43
N LEU A 67 -3.69 2.53 -0.75
CA LEU A 67 -2.59 2.29 0.19
C LEU A 67 -1.64 3.48 0.23
N LEU A 68 -1.56 4.11 1.42
CA LEU A 68 -0.63 5.20 1.71
C LEU A 68 0.64 4.64 2.36
N ARG A 69 1.81 4.92 1.75
CA ARG A 69 3.09 4.68 2.43
C ARG A 69 3.63 6.00 2.99
N GLY A 70 4.36 5.90 4.11
CA GLY A 70 5.09 7.03 4.68
C GLY A 70 6.07 6.54 5.74
N GLY A 71 7.28 7.10 5.78
CA GLY A 71 8.26 6.80 6.83
C GLY A 71 8.02 7.65 8.06
N ALA A 72 7.63 7.04 9.18
CA ALA A 72 7.55 7.71 10.47
C ALA A 72 8.92 7.84 11.13
N PHE A 73 9.72 6.81 11.01
CA PHE A 73 11.12 6.74 11.41
C PHE A 73 11.99 6.57 10.17
N LYS A 74 13.19 7.13 10.16
CA LYS A 74 14.08 7.09 9.00
C LYS A 74 15.47 6.57 9.36
N PRO A 75 15.89 5.40 8.82
CA PRO A 75 17.24 4.90 8.98
C PRO A 75 18.19 5.77 8.15
N ARG A 76 19.04 6.54 8.80
CA ARG A 76 19.98 7.44 8.13
C ARG A 76 21.43 7.03 8.34
N THR A 77 22.25 7.21 7.31
CA THR A 77 23.69 7.04 7.41
C THR A 77 24.34 8.18 8.21
N SER A 78 23.79 9.41 8.07
CA SER A 78 24.24 10.57 8.83
C SER A 78 23.28 10.85 10.00
N PRO A 79 23.82 11.07 11.23
CA PRO A 79 22.99 11.43 12.37
C PRO A 79 22.39 12.84 12.27
N TYR A 80 22.91 13.67 11.36
CA TYR A 80 22.43 15.04 11.13
C TYR A 80 21.28 15.13 10.13
N SER A 81 20.96 14.04 9.43
CA SER A 81 19.83 13.98 8.51
C SER A 81 18.52 13.87 9.28
N PHE A 82 17.41 14.27 8.64
CA PHE A 82 16.07 14.15 9.21
C PHE A 82 15.78 12.71 9.62
N GLN A 83 15.46 12.48 10.89
CA GLN A 83 15.26 11.14 11.48
C GLN A 83 13.79 10.67 11.46
N GLY A 84 12.87 11.50 10.96
CA GLY A 84 11.42 11.27 11.03
C GLY A 84 10.77 11.94 12.23
N LEU A 85 9.45 12.04 12.23
CA LEU A 85 8.64 12.60 13.31
C LEU A 85 8.19 11.57 14.34
N GLY A 86 8.59 10.30 14.18
CA GLY A 86 8.25 9.23 15.12
C GLY A 86 6.75 9.03 15.30
N GLU A 87 6.29 8.92 16.55
CA GLU A 87 4.87 8.71 16.88
C GLU A 87 3.95 9.79 16.31
N MET A 88 4.42 11.03 16.16
CA MET A 88 3.63 12.11 15.57
C MET A 88 3.27 11.79 14.11
N ALA A 89 4.23 11.30 13.33
CA ALA A 89 3.97 10.86 11.95
C ALA A 89 2.96 9.70 11.90
N LEU A 90 3.05 8.75 12.83
CA LEU A 90 2.11 7.63 12.92
C LEU A 90 0.68 8.14 13.19
N LYS A 91 0.53 9.13 14.07
CA LYS A 91 -0.77 9.77 14.34
C LYS A 91 -1.32 10.48 13.09
N TYR A 92 -0.49 11.23 12.37
CA TYR A 92 -0.91 11.90 11.13
C TYR A 92 -1.38 10.89 10.07
N MET A 93 -0.65 9.79 9.89
CA MET A 93 -1.08 8.72 8.97
C MET A 93 -2.38 8.05 9.43
N SER A 94 -2.58 7.87 10.73
CA SER A 94 -3.84 7.34 11.28
C SER A 94 -5.02 8.29 11.00
N ASP A 95 -4.83 9.59 11.18
CA ASP A 95 -5.86 10.60 10.88
C ASP A 95 -6.22 10.57 9.38
N VAL A 96 -5.23 10.44 8.50
CA VAL A 96 -5.47 10.24 7.06
C VAL A 96 -6.28 8.97 6.80
N ARG A 97 -5.92 7.84 7.44
CA ARG A 97 -6.68 6.59 7.31
C ARG A 97 -8.14 6.75 7.72
N GLU A 98 -8.40 7.41 8.84
CA GLU A 98 -9.76 7.64 9.33
C GLU A 98 -10.58 8.52 8.38
N ARG A 99 -9.95 9.52 7.77
CA ARG A 99 -10.60 10.46 6.86
C ARG A 99 -10.82 9.90 5.46
N THR A 100 -9.87 9.15 4.93
CA THR A 100 -9.87 8.70 3.52
C THR A 100 -10.21 7.23 3.34
N GLY A 101 -10.07 6.42 4.39
CA GLY A 101 -10.15 4.96 4.33
C GLY A 101 -8.93 4.28 3.70
N MET A 102 -7.87 5.03 3.33
CA MET A 102 -6.61 4.47 2.84
C MET A 102 -5.91 3.67 3.95
N LEU A 103 -5.28 2.56 3.58
CA LEU A 103 -4.51 1.73 4.50
C LEU A 103 -3.09 2.27 4.65
N VAL A 104 -2.56 2.19 5.86
CA VAL A 104 -1.22 2.72 6.20
C VAL A 104 -0.15 1.65 6.11
N VAL A 105 0.88 1.92 5.31
CA VAL A 105 2.10 1.11 5.17
C VAL A 105 3.28 1.91 5.72
N THR A 106 3.91 1.44 6.80
CA THR A 106 5.06 2.16 7.38
C THR A 106 6.10 1.21 7.95
N GLU A 107 7.34 1.69 8.06
CA GLU A 107 8.51 0.88 8.44
C GLU A 107 8.63 0.72 9.95
N VAL A 108 8.90 -0.52 10.37
CA VAL A 108 9.39 -0.87 11.69
C VAL A 108 10.91 -0.97 11.61
N MET A 109 11.61 -0.12 12.34
CA MET A 109 13.08 -0.10 12.33
C MET A 109 13.71 -0.97 13.41
N ASP A 110 13.02 -1.10 14.55
CA ASP A 110 13.54 -1.76 15.74
C ASP A 110 12.40 -2.44 16.50
N GLY A 111 12.70 -3.54 17.22
CA GLY A 111 11.71 -4.25 18.03
C GLY A 111 11.09 -3.38 19.15
N ARG A 112 11.81 -2.36 19.62
CA ARG A 112 11.28 -1.40 20.62
C ARG A 112 10.12 -0.58 20.11
N ASP A 113 10.10 -0.28 18.81
CA ASP A 113 9.04 0.51 18.15
C ASP A 113 7.93 -0.37 17.59
N LEU A 114 8.10 -1.71 17.63
CA LEU A 114 7.20 -2.65 16.95
C LEU A 114 5.74 -2.49 17.39
N LEU A 115 5.46 -2.48 18.68
CA LEU A 115 4.09 -2.37 19.20
C LEU A 115 3.49 -0.99 18.93
N LEU A 116 4.31 0.06 18.94
CA LEU A 116 3.89 1.40 18.57
C LEU A 116 3.48 1.46 17.11
N VAL A 117 4.33 0.97 16.20
CA VAL A 117 4.02 0.94 14.76
C VAL A 117 2.83 0.02 14.47
N TYR A 118 2.77 -1.16 15.12
CA TYR A 118 1.65 -2.08 14.99
C TYR A 118 0.29 -1.44 15.29
N LYS A 119 0.22 -0.56 16.29
CA LYS A 119 -1.02 0.15 16.65
C LYS A 119 -1.57 0.98 15.49
N TYR A 120 -0.72 1.62 14.69
CA TYR A 120 -1.09 2.60 13.67
C TYR A 120 -1.05 2.07 12.24
N ALA A 121 -0.16 1.13 11.92
CA ALA A 121 -0.01 0.59 10.58
C ALA A 121 -1.02 -0.52 10.27
N ASP A 122 -1.41 -0.65 9.00
CA ASP A 122 -2.18 -1.79 8.48
C ASP A 122 -1.25 -2.83 7.84
N VAL A 123 -0.08 -2.41 7.35
CA VAL A 123 0.99 -3.27 6.84
C VAL A 123 2.32 -2.82 7.47
N LEU A 124 3.03 -3.76 8.08
CA LEU A 124 4.34 -3.54 8.67
C LEU A 124 5.43 -3.71 7.61
N GLN A 125 6.19 -2.65 7.32
CA GLN A 125 7.31 -2.75 6.40
C GLN A 125 8.59 -3.08 7.17
N ILE A 126 9.32 -4.09 6.72
CA ILE A 126 10.71 -4.36 7.14
C ILE A 126 11.63 -3.82 6.05
N GLY A 127 12.36 -2.79 6.39
CA GLY A 127 13.26 -2.11 5.46
C GLY A 127 14.46 -2.98 5.06
N THR A 128 15.05 -2.63 3.93
CA THR A 128 16.19 -3.33 3.31
C THR A 128 17.35 -3.61 4.27
N ARG A 129 17.66 -2.65 5.18
CA ARG A 129 18.75 -2.79 6.16
C ARG A 129 18.43 -3.80 7.27
N ASN A 130 17.15 -4.09 7.47
CA ASN A 130 16.63 -5.02 8.48
C ASN A 130 16.23 -6.39 7.89
N MET A 131 16.47 -6.64 6.60
CA MET A 131 16.12 -7.93 5.99
C MET A 131 16.75 -9.13 6.74
N GLN A 132 17.95 -8.97 7.27
CA GLN A 132 18.67 -10.00 8.04
C GLN A 132 18.66 -9.75 9.56
N ASN A 133 17.79 -8.84 10.05
CA ASN A 133 17.56 -8.71 11.47
C ASN A 133 16.60 -9.81 11.95
N PHE A 134 17.11 -11.02 12.07
CA PHE A 134 16.34 -12.24 12.35
C PHE A 134 15.55 -12.14 13.66
N ARG A 135 16.03 -11.35 14.63
CA ARG A 135 15.28 -11.10 15.86
C ARG A 135 14.01 -10.31 15.57
N LEU A 136 14.13 -9.20 14.84
CA LEU A 136 12.98 -8.39 14.42
C LEU A 136 12.01 -9.21 13.53
N LEU A 137 12.54 -10.03 12.60
CA LEU A 137 11.72 -10.92 11.78
C LEU A 137 10.93 -11.92 12.62
N THR A 138 11.55 -12.46 13.65
CA THR A 138 10.89 -13.37 14.60
C THR A 138 9.77 -12.66 15.39
N GLU A 139 10.00 -11.43 15.82
CA GLU A 139 9.03 -10.63 16.57
C GLU A 139 7.83 -10.23 15.71
N VAL A 140 8.05 -9.74 14.48
CA VAL A 140 6.94 -9.40 13.55
C VAL A 140 6.18 -10.62 13.07
N GLY A 141 6.84 -11.79 13.02
CA GLY A 141 6.22 -13.06 12.67
C GLY A 141 5.23 -13.60 13.71
N GLN A 142 5.23 -13.05 14.93
CA GLN A 142 4.27 -13.40 15.99
C GLN A 142 2.99 -12.52 15.94
N LEU A 143 2.96 -11.52 15.07
CA LEU A 143 1.83 -10.62 14.91
C LEU A 143 0.94 -11.09 13.75
N ASP A 144 -0.28 -10.59 13.69
CA ASP A 144 -1.30 -10.96 12.68
C ASP A 144 -1.38 -10.02 11.48
N LYS A 145 -0.73 -8.85 11.55
CA LYS A 145 -0.73 -7.88 10.44
C LYS A 145 0.19 -8.32 9.30
N PRO A 146 -0.17 -8.01 8.05
CA PRO A 146 0.69 -8.23 6.90
C PRO A 146 2.07 -7.60 7.06
N VAL A 147 3.11 -8.34 6.65
CA VAL A 147 4.51 -7.88 6.69
C VAL A 147 5.06 -7.77 5.28
N MET A 148 5.47 -6.57 4.88
CA MET A 148 6.20 -6.33 3.64
C MET A 148 7.69 -6.38 3.93
N LEU A 149 8.36 -7.41 3.43
CA LEU A 149 9.80 -7.60 3.56
C LEU A 149 10.51 -7.06 2.30
N LYS A 150 11.36 -6.04 2.46
CA LYS A 150 12.17 -5.48 1.36
C LYS A 150 13.51 -6.22 1.24
N ARG A 151 13.87 -6.61 0.01
CA ARG A 151 15.12 -7.29 -0.30
C ARG A 151 16.34 -6.47 0.13
N GLY A 152 17.33 -7.13 0.71
CA GLY A 152 18.62 -6.54 1.04
C GLY A 152 19.40 -6.14 -0.22
N MET A 153 20.15 -5.02 -0.14
CA MET A 153 20.88 -4.45 -1.29
C MET A 153 21.96 -5.37 -1.87
N SER A 154 22.43 -6.33 -1.10
CA SER A 154 23.46 -7.30 -1.52
C SER A 154 23.04 -8.74 -1.22
N SER A 155 21.72 -8.98 -1.18
CA SER A 155 21.16 -10.27 -0.80
C SER A 155 20.74 -11.06 -2.02
N THR A 156 21.10 -12.35 -2.01
CA THR A 156 20.61 -13.32 -2.98
C THR A 156 19.13 -13.60 -2.81
N ILE A 157 18.48 -14.15 -3.82
CA ILE A 157 17.08 -14.61 -3.74
C ILE A 157 16.91 -15.65 -2.63
N LYS A 158 17.89 -16.55 -2.47
CA LYS A 158 17.88 -17.56 -1.39
C LYS A 158 17.88 -16.94 0.00
N GLU A 159 18.73 -15.94 0.27
CA GLU A 159 18.77 -15.24 1.55
C GLU A 159 17.47 -14.46 1.79
N PHE A 160 16.88 -13.87 0.74
CA PHE A 160 15.61 -13.17 0.83
C PHE A 160 14.46 -14.12 1.23
N LEU A 161 14.37 -15.30 0.61
CA LEU A 161 13.38 -16.31 0.96
C LEU A 161 13.64 -16.92 2.35
N MET A 162 14.89 -17.11 2.76
CA MET A 162 15.22 -17.52 4.13
C MET A 162 14.79 -16.47 5.16
N SER A 163 14.89 -15.19 4.84
CA SER A 163 14.39 -14.13 5.72
C SER A 163 12.85 -14.13 5.82
N ALA A 164 12.15 -14.38 4.72
CA ALA A 164 10.69 -14.56 4.75
C ALA A 164 10.28 -15.80 5.56
N GLU A 165 11.06 -16.90 5.47
CA GLU A 165 10.85 -18.11 6.27
C GLU A 165 10.87 -17.83 7.78
N TYR A 166 11.75 -16.93 8.27
CA TYR A 166 11.77 -16.54 9.68
C TYR A 166 10.43 -15.95 10.15
N ILE A 167 9.77 -15.16 9.29
CA ILE A 167 8.47 -14.57 9.61
C ILE A 167 7.40 -15.65 9.61
N VAL A 168 7.30 -16.42 8.51
CA VAL A 168 6.25 -17.43 8.32
C VAL A 168 6.37 -18.55 9.37
N SER A 169 7.59 -18.93 9.76
CA SER A 169 7.82 -19.97 10.79
C SER A 169 7.32 -19.59 12.19
N ARG A 170 6.94 -18.32 12.39
CA ARG A 170 6.34 -17.83 13.65
C ARG A 170 4.83 -17.74 13.63
N GLY A 171 4.20 -18.12 12.50
CA GLY A 171 2.75 -18.17 12.33
C GLY A 171 2.15 -17.05 11.47
N ASN A 172 2.93 -16.04 11.09
CA ASN A 172 2.44 -14.99 10.18
C ASN A 172 2.69 -15.37 8.72
N GLU A 173 1.67 -15.89 8.06
CA GLU A 173 1.70 -16.26 6.65
C GLU A 173 1.44 -15.06 5.71
N ASN A 174 1.06 -13.90 6.24
CA ASN A 174 0.74 -12.70 5.47
C ASN A 174 2.01 -11.92 5.10
N VAL A 175 2.92 -12.54 4.36
CA VAL A 175 4.20 -11.94 3.95
C VAL A 175 4.14 -11.52 2.49
N ILE A 176 4.61 -10.30 2.23
CA ILE A 176 4.73 -9.67 0.91
C ILE A 176 6.21 -9.45 0.65
N LEU A 177 6.71 -9.96 -0.46
CA LEU A 177 8.09 -9.75 -0.89
C LEU A 177 8.18 -8.45 -1.71
N CYS A 178 9.19 -7.62 -1.46
CA CYS A 178 9.41 -6.38 -2.20
C CYS A 178 10.82 -6.33 -2.79
N GLU A 179 10.91 -6.49 -4.12
CA GLU A 179 12.14 -6.19 -4.88
C GLU A 179 12.33 -4.68 -4.96
N ARG A 180 13.55 -4.18 -4.71
CA ARG A 180 13.86 -2.74 -4.66
C ARG A 180 15.24 -2.37 -5.20
N GLY A 181 15.83 -3.26 -5.98
CA GLY A 181 17.16 -3.11 -6.53
C GLY A 181 18.27 -3.63 -5.62
N ILE A 182 19.34 -4.02 -6.26
CA ILE A 182 20.56 -4.51 -5.63
C ILE A 182 21.75 -3.63 -6.01
N ARG A 183 22.75 -3.58 -5.15
CA ARG A 183 24.03 -2.94 -5.47
C ARG A 183 24.79 -3.76 -6.48
N THR A 184 25.25 -3.08 -7.53
CA THR A 184 26.14 -3.62 -8.54
C THR A 184 27.31 -2.67 -8.74
N PHE A 185 28.11 -2.88 -9.75
CA PHE A 185 29.16 -1.96 -10.17
C PHE A 185 28.62 -0.69 -10.84
N GLU A 186 27.34 -0.68 -11.26
CA GLU A 186 26.72 0.47 -11.92
C GLU A 186 26.43 1.60 -10.93
N THR A 187 26.73 2.83 -11.31
CA THR A 187 26.62 4.03 -10.46
C THR A 187 25.69 5.12 -10.99
N GLU A 188 25.21 5.00 -12.25
CA GLU A 188 24.28 5.96 -12.85
C GLU A 188 22.87 5.89 -12.26
N THR A 189 22.53 4.75 -11.66
CA THR A 189 21.33 4.57 -10.85
C THR A 189 21.70 4.25 -9.42
N ARG A 190 20.80 4.56 -8.47
CA ARG A 190 21.02 4.28 -7.04
C ARG A 190 21.30 2.81 -6.77
N ASN A 191 20.55 1.92 -7.44
CA ASN A 191 20.76 0.48 -7.46
C ASN A 191 20.32 -0.05 -8.84
N THR A 192 20.73 -1.26 -9.17
CA THR A 192 20.22 -1.98 -10.34
C THR A 192 18.91 -2.67 -9.96
N LEU A 193 17.81 -2.32 -10.60
CA LEU A 193 16.54 -3.01 -10.41
C LEU A 193 16.60 -4.40 -11.05
N ASP A 194 16.52 -5.44 -10.24
CA ASP A 194 16.53 -6.83 -10.68
C ASP A 194 15.11 -7.30 -11.00
N LEU A 195 14.62 -6.94 -12.19
CA LEU A 195 13.27 -7.38 -12.63
C LEU A 195 13.21 -8.89 -12.89
N SER A 196 14.34 -9.54 -13.15
CA SER A 196 14.37 -11.01 -13.30
C SER A 196 14.03 -11.74 -12.00
N ALA A 197 14.21 -11.07 -10.86
CA ALA A 197 13.81 -11.61 -9.55
C ALA A 197 12.30 -11.84 -9.46
N VAL A 198 11.46 -11.04 -10.14
CA VAL A 198 10.00 -11.14 -10.06
C VAL A 198 9.52 -12.50 -10.59
N PRO A 199 9.71 -12.87 -11.87
CA PRO A 199 9.27 -14.17 -12.37
C PRO A 199 10.01 -15.35 -11.71
N LEU A 200 11.24 -15.14 -11.24
CA LEU A 200 11.98 -16.17 -10.50
C LEU A 200 11.33 -16.44 -9.14
N LEU A 201 11.03 -15.39 -8.35
CA LEU A 201 10.34 -15.53 -7.08
C LEU A 201 8.97 -16.18 -7.24
N LYS A 202 8.18 -15.79 -8.27
CA LYS A 202 6.88 -16.41 -8.56
C LYS A 202 6.96 -17.92 -8.85
N LYS A 203 8.13 -18.42 -9.28
CA LYS A 203 8.39 -19.87 -9.44
C LYS A 203 8.84 -20.55 -8.14
N LEU A 204 9.59 -19.85 -7.30
CA LEU A 204 10.21 -20.42 -6.10
C LEU A 204 9.32 -20.36 -4.86
N THR A 205 8.42 -19.38 -4.79
CA THR A 205 7.56 -19.14 -3.63
C THR A 205 6.11 -18.89 -4.06
N HIS A 206 5.19 -19.14 -3.15
CA HIS A 206 3.77 -18.81 -3.28
C HIS A 206 3.43 -17.39 -2.77
N LEU A 207 4.41 -16.67 -2.18
CA LEU A 207 4.20 -15.35 -1.61
C LEU A 207 4.03 -14.30 -2.72
N PRO A 208 3.19 -13.27 -2.54
CA PRO A 208 3.08 -12.17 -3.48
C PRO A 208 4.36 -11.34 -3.54
N VAL A 209 4.67 -10.84 -4.74
CA VAL A 209 5.89 -10.09 -5.05
C VAL A 209 5.53 -8.71 -5.59
N ILE A 210 5.95 -7.66 -4.89
CA ILE A 210 5.84 -6.28 -5.37
C ILE A 210 7.21 -5.71 -5.72
N VAL A 211 7.22 -4.59 -6.44
CA VAL A 211 8.44 -3.89 -6.86
C VAL A 211 8.40 -2.45 -6.38
N ASP A 212 9.55 -1.95 -5.91
CA ASP A 212 9.78 -0.56 -5.54
C ASP A 212 10.79 0.08 -6.52
N PRO A 213 10.33 0.62 -7.65
CA PRO A 213 11.20 1.24 -8.63
C PRO A 213 11.81 2.55 -8.12
N SER A 214 11.10 3.31 -7.27
CA SER A 214 11.61 4.59 -6.73
C SER A 214 12.93 4.40 -5.98
N HIS A 215 12.99 3.46 -5.01
CA HIS A 215 14.21 3.17 -4.29
C HIS A 215 15.23 2.35 -5.09
N ALA A 216 14.80 1.67 -6.14
CA ALA A 216 15.71 0.93 -7.00
C ALA A 216 16.55 1.91 -7.84
N VAL A 217 15.92 2.66 -8.73
CA VAL A 217 16.68 3.51 -9.66
C VAL A 217 17.12 4.84 -9.05
N GLY A 218 16.38 5.38 -8.07
CA GLY A 218 16.72 6.62 -7.38
C GLY A 218 16.60 7.88 -8.26
N ARG A 219 15.90 7.77 -9.40
CA ARG A 219 15.74 8.82 -10.41
C ARG A 219 14.30 8.87 -10.91
N THR A 220 13.64 10.00 -10.75
CA THR A 220 12.23 10.20 -11.13
C THR A 220 11.95 9.90 -12.59
N ASP A 221 12.86 10.29 -13.50
CA ASP A 221 12.74 10.10 -14.96
C ASP A 221 12.70 8.62 -15.37
N LEU A 222 13.25 7.72 -14.57
CA LEU A 222 13.28 6.28 -14.85
C LEU A 222 12.13 5.50 -14.18
N VAL A 223 11.50 6.07 -13.14
CA VAL A 223 10.43 5.38 -12.38
C VAL A 223 9.27 4.93 -13.28
N PRO A 224 8.75 5.72 -14.23
CA PRO A 224 7.64 5.26 -15.06
C PRO A 224 7.98 4.03 -15.89
N ALA A 225 9.11 4.03 -16.59
CA ALA A 225 9.52 2.89 -17.42
C ALA A 225 9.70 1.61 -16.58
N MET A 226 10.32 1.73 -15.40
CA MET A 226 10.55 0.60 -14.50
C MET A 226 9.25 0.09 -13.86
N SER A 227 8.28 0.96 -13.63
CA SER A 227 6.94 0.58 -13.15
C SER A 227 6.19 -0.26 -14.19
N LEU A 228 6.18 0.18 -15.45
CA LEU A 228 5.56 -0.58 -16.55
C LEU A 228 6.23 -1.94 -16.75
N ALA A 229 7.57 -1.97 -16.71
CA ALA A 229 8.35 -3.19 -16.85
C ALA A 229 8.12 -4.17 -15.66
N ALA A 230 7.94 -3.66 -14.44
CA ALA A 230 7.64 -4.49 -13.27
C ALA A 230 6.25 -5.17 -13.39
N ILE A 231 5.23 -4.45 -13.88
CA ILE A 231 3.91 -5.01 -14.17
C ILE A 231 4.03 -6.10 -15.23
N ALA A 232 4.74 -5.83 -16.33
CA ALA A 232 4.95 -6.78 -17.42
C ALA A 232 5.74 -8.01 -16.95
N ALA A 233 6.66 -7.87 -15.98
CA ALA A 233 7.39 -8.98 -15.36
C ALA A 233 6.54 -9.83 -14.41
N GLY A 234 5.30 -9.42 -14.08
CA GLY A 234 4.36 -10.17 -13.25
C GLY A 234 4.30 -9.73 -11.78
N ALA A 235 4.74 -8.51 -11.44
CA ALA A 235 4.65 -7.99 -10.08
C ALA A 235 3.18 -7.90 -9.61
N ASP A 236 2.93 -8.27 -8.35
CA ASP A 236 1.61 -8.20 -7.71
C ASP A 236 1.29 -6.79 -7.19
N GLY A 237 2.23 -5.88 -7.22
CA GLY A 237 2.05 -4.48 -6.85
C GLY A 237 3.29 -3.64 -7.07
N LEU A 238 3.11 -2.34 -6.89
CA LEU A 238 4.18 -1.35 -6.96
C LEU A 238 4.18 -0.49 -5.70
N MET A 239 5.38 -0.14 -5.22
CA MET A 239 5.58 0.87 -4.20
C MET A 239 6.25 2.08 -4.82
N LEU A 240 5.63 3.25 -4.72
CA LEU A 240 6.05 4.48 -5.40
C LEU A 240 6.19 5.64 -4.41
N GLU A 241 7.23 6.42 -4.57
CA GLU A 241 7.38 7.67 -3.82
C GLU A 241 6.69 8.82 -4.55
N VAL A 242 5.81 9.50 -3.83
CA VAL A 242 5.05 10.66 -4.32
C VAL A 242 5.18 11.80 -3.32
N HIS A 243 5.44 13.00 -3.83
CA HIS A 243 5.50 14.22 -3.04
C HIS A 243 4.95 15.39 -3.84
N VAL A 244 4.13 16.23 -3.22
CA VAL A 244 3.50 17.39 -3.90
C VAL A 244 4.53 18.41 -4.38
N ARG A 245 5.64 18.56 -3.66
CA ARG A 245 6.78 19.45 -3.97
C ARG A 245 8.11 18.70 -3.78
N PRO A 246 8.52 17.80 -4.70
CA PRO A 246 9.70 16.94 -4.52
C PRO A 246 11.00 17.69 -4.22
N HIS A 247 11.16 18.92 -4.72
CA HIS A 247 12.35 19.77 -4.49
C HIS A 247 12.45 20.30 -3.05
N GLU A 248 11.35 20.30 -2.29
CA GLU A 248 11.29 20.71 -0.87
C GLU A 248 11.40 19.51 0.08
N ALA A 249 11.33 18.27 -0.45
CA ALA A 249 11.31 17.06 0.36
C ALA A 249 12.57 16.93 1.24
N PHE A 250 12.38 16.63 2.53
CA PHE A 250 13.47 16.36 3.47
C PHE A 250 14.21 15.05 3.18
N SER A 251 13.63 14.19 2.34
CA SER A 251 14.18 12.89 2.02
C SER A 251 13.78 12.44 0.60
N ASP A 252 14.80 12.02 -0.17
CA ASP A 252 14.67 11.29 -1.44
C ASP A 252 13.80 12.01 -2.51
N GLY A 253 13.78 13.36 -2.52
CA GLY A 253 12.98 14.15 -3.47
C GLY A 253 13.32 13.85 -4.93
N GLY A 254 14.59 13.57 -5.26
CA GLY A 254 15.03 13.27 -6.63
C GLY A 254 14.44 11.98 -7.25
N GLN A 255 13.84 11.12 -6.44
CA GLN A 255 13.16 9.90 -6.90
C GLN A 255 11.64 9.93 -6.71
N SER A 256 11.10 11.00 -6.09
CA SER A 256 9.67 11.14 -5.84
C SER A 256 8.94 11.71 -7.06
N LEU A 257 7.86 11.08 -7.45
CA LEU A 257 6.93 11.60 -8.46
C LEU A 257 6.15 12.78 -7.89
N THR A 258 5.76 13.74 -8.74
CA THR A 258 4.68 14.68 -8.37
C THR A 258 3.32 13.98 -8.44
N SER A 259 2.30 14.55 -7.79
CA SER A 259 0.91 14.02 -7.90
C SER A 259 0.46 13.92 -9.35
N LYS A 260 0.77 14.93 -10.17
CA LYS A 260 0.47 14.90 -11.61
C LYS A 260 1.18 13.76 -12.34
N ALA A 261 2.47 13.56 -12.08
CA ALA A 261 3.24 12.48 -12.70
C ALA A 261 2.72 11.09 -12.26
N MET A 262 2.23 10.97 -11.03
CA MET A 262 1.60 9.74 -10.54
C MET A 262 0.27 9.45 -11.28
N ASP A 263 -0.59 10.44 -11.46
CA ASP A 263 -1.84 10.31 -12.22
C ASP A 263 -1.57 9.93 -13.70
N ASP A 264 -0.60 10.57 -14.33
CA ASP A 264 -0.19 10.24 -15.70
C ASP A 264 0.37 8.80 -15.77
N LEU A 265 1.14 8.37 -14.76
CA LEU A 265 1.67 7.01 -14.68
C LEU A 265 0.57 5.95 -14.50
N LEU A 266 -0.48 6.21 -13.70
CA LEU A 266 -1.63 5.31 -13.56
C LEU A 266 -2.28 5.02 -14.91
N LYS A 267 -2.45 6.05 -15.74
CA LYS A 267 -3.02 5.92 -17.10
C LYS A 267 -2.15 5.05 -18.01
N LEU A 268 -0.82 5.15 -17.89
CA LEU A 268 0.12 4.33 -18.65
C LEU A 268 0.17 2.88 -18.14
N MET A 269 0.01 2.65 -16.84
CA MET A 269 0.02 1.31 -16.24
C MET A 269 -1.23 0.49 -16.60
N GLN A 270 -2.38 1.13 -16.77
CA GLN A 270 -3.65 0.44 -17.03
C GLN A 270 -3.59 -0.48 -18.26
N PRO A 271 -3.18 -0.03 -19.45
CA PRO A 271 -3.11 -0.91 -20.63
C PRO A 271 -2.07 -2.03 -20.48
N VAL A 272 -0.96 -1.80 -19.75
CA VAL A 272 0.04 -2.85 -19.50
C VAL A 272 -0.53 -3.91 -18.56
N ALA A 273 -1.24 -3.52 -17.51
CA ALA A 273 -1.93 -4.45 -16.62
C ALA A 273 -2.94 -5.31 -17.40
N GLN A 274 -3.74 -4.69 -18.26
CA GLN A 274 -4.69 -5.39 -19.12
C GLN A 274 -4.01 -6.38 -20.09
N ALA A 275 -2.88 -5.98 -20.69
CA ALA A 275 -2.11 -6.83 -21.60
C ALA A 275 -1.60 -8.12 -20.94
N VAL A 276 -1.34 -8.08 -19.62
CA VAL A 276 -0.95 -9.27 -18.83
C VAL A 276 -2.14 -9.93 -18.12
N GLY A 277 -3.39 -9.57 -18.48
CA GLY A 277 -4.62 -10.17 -17.94
C GLY A 277 -4.95 -9.75 -16.50
N ARG A 278 -4.46 -8.58 -16.06
CA ARG A 278 -4.63 -8.06 -14.70
C ARG A 278 -5.24 -6.65 -14.72
N GLU A 279 -5.54 -6.11 -13.55
CA GLU A 279 -6.08 -4.77 -13.38
C GLU A 279 -5.40 -4.05 -12.20
N LEU A 280 -5.41 -2.73 -12.21
CA LEU A 280 -4.92 -1.96 -11.06
C LEU A 280 -5.94 -2.00 -9.93
N LEU A 281 -5.48 -2.23 -8.70
CA LEU A 281 -6.30 -2.12 -7.51
C LEU A 281 -6.52 -0.64 -7.19
N LEU A 282 -7.65 -0.11 -7.65
CA LEU A 282 -8.07 1.25 -7.38
C LEU A 282 -9.47 1.23 -6.74
N THR A 283 -9.68 2.09 -5.74
CA THR A 283 -11.01 2.34 -5.19
C THR A 283 -11.77 3.27 -6.13
N LYS A 284 -13.07 3.01 -6.34
CA LYS A 284 -13.90 3.98 -7.06
C LYS A 284 -13.97 5.26 -6.22
N SER A 285 -13.50 6.38 -6.75
CA SER A 285 -13.77 7.66 -6.12
C SER A 285 -15.29 7.82 -6.04
N SER A 286 -15.82 8.03 -4.85
CA SER A 286 -17.18 8.53 -4.69
C SER A 286 -17.18 9.96 -5.23
N SER A 287 -17.52 10.12 -6.51
CA SER A 287 -17.84 11.42 -7.07
C SER A 287 -18.92 12.04 -6.19
N PRO A 288 -18.82 13.32 -5.77
CA PRO A 288 -19.93 13.98 -5.12
C PRO A 288 -21.14 13.86 -6.05
N GLN A 289 -22.21 13.26 -5.56
CA GLN A 289 -23.48 13.28 -6.26
C GLN A 289 -23.83 14.75 -6.49
N GLN A 290 -23.79 15.18 -7.75
CA GLN A 290 -24.42 16.41 -8.15
C GLN A 290 -25.92 16.20 -7.89
N ASN A 291 -26.41 16.77 -6.80
CA ASN A 291 -27.83 17.00 -6.62
C ASN A 291 -28.29 17.95 -7.73
N THR A 292 -28.69 17.39 -8.84
CA THR A 292 -29.55 18.10 -9.78
C THR A 292 -30.93 18.17 -9.14
N GLU A 293 -31.16 19.24 -8.39
CA GLU A 293 -32.50 19.69 -8.11
C GLU A 293 -33.18 20.11 -9.42
N ASP A 294 -33.90 19.18 -10.02
CA ASP A 294 -34.89 19.48 -11.03
C ASP A 294 -36.01 20.29 -10.37
N GLN A 295 -35.89 21.62 -10.36
CA GLN A 295 -37.00 22.50 -10.13
C GLN A 295 -37.97 22.40 -11.33
N LYS A 296 -38.96 21.51 -11.21
CA LYS A 296 -40.18 21.62 -12.00
C LYS A 296 -41.00 22.80 -11.52
N VAL A 297 -40.91 23.88 -12.25
CA VAL A 297 -41.89 24.97 -12.20
C VAL A 297 -43.23 24.41 -12.69
N ALA A 298 -44.18 24.22 -11.78
CA ALA A 298 -45.57 23.97 -12.12
C ALA A 298 -46.35 25.28 -11.98
N GLY A 299 -47.00 25.65 -13.06
CA GLY A 299 -47.75 26.90 -13.24
C GLY A 299 -48.97 27.03 -12.34
N THR A 300 -49.23 28.29 -12.06
CA THR A 300 -50.37 28.89 -11.43
C THR A 300 -51.72 28.51 -12.08
N LYS A 301 -52.71 28.12 -11.28
CA LYS A 301 -54.13 28.35 -11.52
C LYS A 301 -54.82 28.68 -10.18
N ASP A 302 -55.47 29.79 -10.18
CA ASP A 302 -56.25 30.43 -9.12
C ASP A 302 -57.63 29.74 -8.87
N PRO A 303 -58.47 30.27 -7.95
CA PRO A 303 -59.10 29.48 -6.88
C PRO A 303 -60.62 29.26 -7.11
N ILE A 304 -61.18 28.28 -6.42
CA ILE A 304 -62.64 28.21 -6.18
C ILE A 304 -62.87 27.83 -4.71
N GLU A 305 -63.48 28.77 -3.97
CA GLU A 305 -64.17 28.59 -2.69
C GLU A 305 -65.62 28.08 -2.92
N PRO A 306 -66.43 27.93 -1.83
CA PRO A 306 -66.38 26.94 -0.75
C PRO A 306 -67.66 26.12 -0.65
N GLU A 307 -67.74 25.07 0.15
CA GLU A 307 -68.99 24.69 0.79
C GLU A 307 -68.77 24.05 2.19
N VAL A 308 -69.66 24.53 3.05
CA VAL A 308 -69.78 24.35 4.50
C VAL A 308 -70.64 23.11 4.77
N GLY A 309 -70.31 22.34 5.77
CA GLY A 309 -71.19 21.27 6.27
C GLY A 309 -70.61 20.58 7.51
N ASN A 310 -70.75 21.15 8.58
CA ASN A 310 -71.44 20.80 9.84
C ASN A 310 -71.34 19.36 10.41
N LEU A 311 -70.88 19.39 11.62
CA LEU A 311 -71.39 18.87 12.87
C LEU A 311 -71.00 17.46 13.39
N LYS A 312 -70.48 17.53 14.54
CA LYS A 312 -70.83 16.92 15.85
C LYS A 312 -70.06 15.69 16.35
N ASN A 313 -69.48 15.97 17.48
CA ASN A 313 -69.53 15.17 18.77
C ASN A 313 -68.99 13.73 18.74
N ALA A 314 -68.31 13.23 19.68
CA ALA A 314 -68.23 13.46 21.11
C ALA A 314 -67.08 12.58 21.72
N SER A 315 -66.55 13.11 22.76
CA SER A 315 -66.26 12.53 24.09
C SER A 315 -65.32 11.35 24.22
N ALA A 316 -64.34 11.61 24.94
CA ALA A 316 -64.01 11.36 26.33
C ALA A 316 -63.20 10.09 26.64
N ARG A 317 -61.95 10.29 27.07
CA ARG A 317 -61.27 9.86 28.33
C ARG A 317 -61.46 8.42 28.83
N PRO A 318 -60.60 8.01 29.81
CA PRO A 318 -59.14 7.93 29.91
C PRO A 318 -58.69 6.57 30.50
N VAL A 319 -57.36 6.55 30.93
CA VAL A 319 -56.78 5.69 32.00
C VAL A 319 -56.55 4.19 31.63
N GLU A 320 -55.42 3.65 31.69
CA GLU A 320 -54.33 3.58 32.70
C GLU A 320 -52.95 3.51 32.01
#